data_3be4b0fe06c2a3aa35b612c97eae78f4
#
_entry.id   3be4b0fe06c2a3aa35b612c97eae78f4
#
_cell.length_a   1.000
_cell.length_b   1.000
_cell.length_c   1.000
_cell.angle_alpha   90.00
_cell.angle_beta   90.00
_cell.angle_gamma   90.00
#
_symmetry.space_group_name_H-M   'P 1'
#
loop_
_entity.id
_entity.type
_entity.pdbx_description
1 polymer ?
#
loop_
_entity_poly.entity_id
_entity_poly.type
_entity_poly.pdbx_seq_one_letter_code
_entity_poly.pdbx_strand_id
1 'polypeptide(L)'
;MDKRAAGILMPITSLPSEYGIGCFSKSAYDFVDWLKEAGQSYWQILPLGPTGYGDSPYQSFSTFAGNPYFIDLETLVKEGLLTEEECDACDFGDNAEYIDYEKIYLSRFKVLRKAFERFAADDVYDAFVSENGYWLEDYALYMAIKDALGGISWSEWPAELKDREEAALNQKREELAEEIAFYKFQQFIFLKQWKALKAYANEKGIRIIGDIPIYVAFDSADTWANPVLFQFDEDNQPKAVAGCPPDAFSATGQLWGNPLYKWDYHKSTGYAWWLLRLAHVFKLYDTVRIDHFRGFDEYYSIPVSYTHLRAHETELHL
;
A
#
# COMPACT_ATOMS: atom_id res chain seq x y z
N MET A 1 20.02 -22.46 21.46
CA MET A 1 19.09 -21.50 22.12
C MET A 1 19.17 -20.19 21.33
N ASP A 2 18.09 -19.78 20.72
CA ASP A 2 18.06 -18.51 20.05
C ASP A 2 18.26 -17.39 21.09
N LYS A 3 19.18 -16.47 20.78
CA LYS A 3 19.43 -15.33 21.65
C LYS A 3 18.15 -14.48 21.69
N ARG A 4 17.75 -14.06 22.89
CA ARG A 4 16.68 -13.03 23.02
C ARG A 4 17.11 -11.80 22.24
N ALA A 5 16.20 -11.25 21.46
CA ALA A 5 16.40 -10.04 20.68
C ALA A 5 15.34 -9.02 21.04
N ALA A 6 15.64 -7.75 20.84
CA ALA A 6 14.72 -6.65 21.03
C ALA A 6 14.65 -5.78 19.75
N GLY A 7 13.59 -5.02 19.61
CA GLY A 7 13.40 -4.10 18.51
C GLY A 7 12.46 -2.96 18.88
N ILE A 8 12.36 -2.00 18.01
CA ILE A 8 11.48 -0.83 18.16
C ILE A 8 10.44 -0.86 17.04
N LEU A 9 9.17 -0.64 17.40
CA LEU A 9 8.12 -0.30 16.44
C LEU A 9 8.18 1.21 16.21
N MET A 10 8.47 1.62 14.99
CA MET A 10 8.48 3.02 14.55
C MET A 10 7.96 3.07 13.11
N PRO A 11 6.76 3.62 12.88
CA PRO A 11 6.28 3.85 11.52
C PRO A 11 7.23 4.78 10.76
N ILE A 12 7.47 4.49 9.49
CA ILE A 12 8.32 5.36 8.67
C ILE A 12 7.71 6.76 8.57
N THR A 13 6.39 6.86 8.48
CA THR A 13 5.65 8.14 8.47
C THR A 13 5.91 9.02 9.69
N SER A 14 6.33 8.43 10.82
CA SER A 14 6.61 9.15 12.07
C SER A 14 8.06 9.64 12.19
N LEU A 15 8.91 9.36 11.20
CA LEU A 15 10.26 9.89 11.16
C LEU A 15 10.26 11.35 10.70
N PRO A 16 11.21 12.19 11.18
CA PRO A 16 11.33 13.57 10.71
C PRO A 16 11.56 13.65 9.20
N SER A 17 10.98 14.64 8.55
CA SER A 17 11.13 14.90 7.12
C SER A 17 10.93 16.38 6.81
N GLU A 18 11.70 16.92 5.88
CA GLU A 18 11.54 18.28 5.36
C GLU A 18 10.23 18.46 4.57
N TYR A 19 9.62 17.36 4.08
CA TYR A 19 8.46 17.38 3.19
C TYR A 19 7.22 16.76 3.83
N GLY A 20 6.99 17.07 5.12
CA GLY A 20 5.72 16.90 5.83
C GLY A 20 5.33 15.48 6.23
N ILE A 21 6.04 14.45 5.75
CA ILE A 21 5.79 13.04 6.12
C ILE A 21 7.10 12.27 6.12
N GLY A 22 7.31 11.41 7.11
CA GLY A 22 8.48 10.53 7.16
C GLY A 22 8.54 9.61 5.93
N CYS A 23 9.74 9.49 5.36
CA CYS A 23 10.01 8.75 4.12
C CYS A 23 11.37 8.05 4.18
N PHE A 24 11.83 7.47 3.07
CA PHE A 24 13.13 6.79 2.98
C PHE A 24 14.32 7.77 2.95
N SER A 25 14.20 8.85 3.71
CA SER A 25 15.16 9.95 3.80
C SER A 25 16.32 9.62 4.75
N LYS A 26 17.25 10.58 4.86
CA LYS A 26 18.37 10.52 5.81
C LYS A 26 17.91 10.13 7.22
N SER A 27 16.76 10.62 7.69
CA SER A 27 16.24 10.30 9.02
C SER A 27 15.97 8.80 9.22
N ALA A 28 15.59 8.08 8.16
CA ALA A 28 15.40 6.63 8.24
C ALA A 28 16.74 5.90 8.38
N TYR A 29 17.79 6.35 7.69
CA TYR A 29 19.15 5.80 7.84
C TYR A 29 19.72 6.13 9.22
N ASP A 30 19.57 7.36 9.72
CA ASP A 30 19.99 7.76 11.07
C ASP A 30 19.27 6.93 12.14
N PHE A 31 17.98 6.63 11.94
CA PHE A 31 17.23 5.78 12.85
C PHE A 31 17.79 4.35 12.89
N VAL A 32 18.21 3.79 11.77
CA VAL A 32 18.90 2.49 11.73
C VAL A 32 20.20 2.54 12.54
N ASP A 33 21.00 3.62 12.42
CA ASP A 33 22.23 3.78 13.19
C ASP A 33 21.93 3.87 14.70
N TRP A 34 20.90 4.60 15.11
CA TRP A 34 20.46 4.65 16.51
C TRP A 34 20.02 3.28 17.05
N LEU A 35 19.28 2.51 16.25
CA LEU A 35 18.91 1.16 16.63
C LEU A 35 20.14 0.30 16.89
N LYS A 36 21.15 0.40 16.04
CA LYS A 36 22.42 -0.31 16.19
C LYS A 36 23.15 0.11 17.45
N GLU A 37 23.29 1.41 17.70
CA GLU A 37 23.93 1.98 18.90
C GLU A 37 23.19 1.56 20.19
N ALA A 38 21.84 1.52 20.13
CA ALA A 38 20.99 1.08 21.23
C ALA A 38 20.97 -0.44 21.43
N GLY A 39 21.74 -1.21 20.64
CA GLY A 39 21.83 -2.67 20.75
C GLY A 39 20.55 -3.39 20.33
N GLN A 40 19.69 -2.75 19.53
CA GLN A 40 18.50 -3.35 18.96
C GLN A 40 18.87 -4.29 17.81
N SER A 41 17.96 -5.21 17.47
CA SER A 41 18.13 -6.17 16.38
C SER A 41 17.01 -6.07 15.34
N TYR A 42 15.92 -5.40 15.68
CA TYR A 42 14.75 -5.29 14.80
C TYR A 42 14.19 -3.88 14.75
N TRP A 43 13.75 -3.50 13.57
CA TRP A 43 12.86 -2.38 13.31
C TRP A 43 11.53 -2.90 12.80
N GLN A 44 10.46 -2.73 13.58
CA GLN A 44 9.11 -3.05 13.14
C GLN A 44 8.46 -1.79 12.55
N ILE A 45 7.86 -1.94 11.39
CA ILE A 45 7.17 -0.87 10.67
C ILE A 45 5.70 -1.23 10.44
N LEU A 46 4.89 -0.24 10.10
CA LEU A 46 3.51 -0.44 9.62
C LEU A 46 3.49 -0.83 8.14
N PRO A 47 2.34 -1.28 7.58
CA PRO A 47 2.23 -1.62 6.18
C PRO A 47 2.70 -0.51 5.25
N LEU A 48 3.41 -0.88 4.19
CA LEU A 48 4.00 0.05 3.21
C LEU A 48 3.12 0.33 1.99
N GLY A 49 1.90 -0.22 1.95
CA GLY A 49 0.99 -0.08 0.80
C GLY A 49 0.45 1.35 0.63
N PRO A 50 0.02 1.71 -0.61
CA PRO A 50 -0.61 3.00 -0.86
C PRO A 50 -1.92 3.09 -0.09
N THR A 51 -2.11 4.22 0.59
CA THR A 51 -3.32 4.47 1.39
C THR A 51 -4.44 5.08 0.56
N GLY A 52 -5.68 4.71 0.90
CA GLY A 52 -6.88 5.32 0.36
C GLY A 52 -7.31 6.54 1.18
N TYR A 53 -8.55 6.97 0.95
CA TYR A 53 -9.17 8.02 1.74
C TYR A 53 -9.22 7.59 3.23
N GLY A 54 -8.76 8.46 4.13
CA GLY A 54 -8.64 8.16 5.57
C GLY A 54 -7.25 7.69 6.01
N ASP A 55 -6.30 7.54 5.08
CA ASP A 55 -4.87 7.34 5.31
C ASP A 55 -4.48 6.15 6.20
N SER A 56 -5.39 5.19 6.38
CA SER A 56 -5.12 3.96 7.11
C SER A 56 -4.16 3.06 6.33
N PRO A 57 -3.02 2.66 6.90
CA PRO A 57 -2.10 1.74 6.25
C PRO A 57 -2.68 0.32 6.07
N TYR A 58 -3.81 0.02 6.73
CA TYR A 58 -4.50 -1.27 6.61
C TYR A 58 -5.61 -1.27 5.54
N GLN A 59 -5.89 -0.11 4.92
CA GLN A 59 -6.82 0.04 3.80
C GLN A 59 -6.05 0.52 2.57
N SER A 60 -5.51 -0.44 1.82
CA SER A 60 -4.62 -0.15 0.70
C SER A 60 -5.27 -0.44 -0.65
N PHE A 61 -4.96 0.37 -1.66
CA PHE A 61 -5.36 0.14 -3.05
C PHE A 61 -4.68 -1.09 -3.68
N SER A 62 -3.65 -1.65 -3.04
CA SER A 62 -2.98 -2.88 -3.49
C SER A 62 -2.21 -3.54 -2.36
N THR A 63 -2.18 -4.88 -2.34
CA THR A 63 -1.36 -5.68 -1.42
C THR A 63 0.09 -5.82 -1.88
N PHE A 64 0.42 -5.35 -3.09
CA PHE A 64 1.74 -5.46 -3.70
C PHE A 64 2.45 -4.13 -3.85
N ALA A 65 1.70 -3.06 -4.13
CA ALA A 65 2.26 -1.75 -4.39
C ALA A 65 2.77 -1.07 -3.11
N GLY A 66 3.78 -0.22 -3.28
CA GLY A 66 4.29 0.65 -2.23
C GLY A 66 3.67 2.05 -2.27
N ASN A 67 3.59 2.69 -1.11
CA ASN A 67 3.05 4.04 -0.98
C ASN A 67 4.04 5.09 -1.50
N PRO A 68 3.69 5.88 -2.52
CA PRO A 68 4.55 6.93 -3.05
C PRO A 68 4.94 8.01 -2.03
N TYR A 69 4.22 8.12 -0.92
CA TYR A 69 4.57 9.03 0.17
C TYR A 69 5.92 8.72 0.81
N PHE A 70 6.38 7.48 0.75
CA PHE A 70 7.68 7.07 1.29
C PHE A 70 8.87 7.38 0.37
N ILE A 71 8.64 7.82 -0.88
CA ILE A 71 9.70 8.22 -1.78
C ILE A 71 10.39 9.46 -1.22
N ASP A 72 11.70 9.41 -1.02
CA ASP A 72 12.51 10.54 -0.60
C ASP A 72 12.75 11.51 -1.76
N LEU A 73 12.29 12.75 -1.61
CA LEU A 73 12.43 13.80 -2.63
C LEU A 73 13.87 14.33 -2.72
N GLU A 74 14.60 14.40 -1.60
CA GLU A 74 16.01 14.82 -1.63
C GLU A 74 16.87 13.87 -2.48
N THR A 75 16.57 12.58 -2.43
CA THR A 75 17.25 11.61 -3.29
C THR A 75 16.95 11.88 -4.75
N LEU A 76 15.71 12.25 -5.11
CA LEU A 76 15.36 12.62 -6.49
C LEU A 76 16.04 13.92 -6.92
N VAL A 77 16.26 14.87 -6.01
CA VAL A 77 17.04 16.08 -6.29
C VAL A 77 18.51 15.71 -6.57
N LYS A 78 19.11 14.87 -5.71
CA LYS A 78 20.50 14.39 -5.92
C LYS A 78 20.69 13.61 -7.22
N GLU A 79 19.65 12.90 -7.66
CA GLU A 79 19.63 12.17 -8.94
C GLU A 79 19.31 13.07 -10.15
N GLY A 80 19.03 14.36 -9.95
CA GLY A 80 18.71 15.33 -11.01
C GLY A 80 17.31 15.20 -11.60
N LEU A 81 16.44 14.44 -10.95
CA LEU A 81 15.03 14.30 -11.36
C LEU A 81 14.15 15.43 -10.83
N LEU A 82 14.59 16.12 -9.77
CA LEU A 82 13.95 17.30 -9.20
C LEU A 82 14.97 18.40 -8.93
N THR A 83 14.48 19.60 -8.61
CA THR A 83 15.27 20.66 -7.99
C THR A 83 14.71 20.99 -6.61
N GLU A 84 15.52 21.58 -5.72
CA GLU A 84 15.08 22.02 -4.40
C GLU A 84 13.95 23.04 -4.54
N GLU A 85 14.07 24.00 -5.46
CA GLU A 85 13.05 25.03 -5.69
C GLU A 85 11.69 24.45 -6.10
N GLU A 86 11.67 23.32 -6.80
CA GLU A 86 10.42 22.64 -7.17
C GLU A 86 9.75 21.98 -5.98
N CYS A 87 10.53 21.45 -5.05
CA CYS A 87 10.01 20.92 -3.80
C CYS A 87 9.51 22.05 -2.89
N ASP A 88 10.30 23.11 -2.72
CA ASP A 88 10.00 24.26 -1.85
C ASP A 88 8.78 25.06 -2.34
N ALA A 89 8.48 25.00 -3.64
CA ALA A 89 7.29 25.62 -4.21
C ALA A 89 5.97 24.91 -3.87
N CYS A 90 6.02 23.78 -3.17
CA CYS A 90 4.87 23.00 -2.75
C CYS A 90 4.63 23.11 -1.24
N ASP A 91 3.35 23.08 -0.83
CA ASP A 91 2.96 23.09 0.57
C ASP A 91 2.78 21.65 1.07
N PHE A 92 3.68 21.19 1.92
CA PHE A 92 3.62 19.87 2.57
C PHE A 92 3.11 19.93 4.02
N GLY A 93 2.65 21.08 4.47
CA GLY A 93 2.31 21.35 5.86
C GLY A 93 3.50 21.90 6.66
N ASP A 94 3.19 22.55 7.75
CA ASP A 94 4.15 23.25 8.63
C ASP A 94 4.17 22.70 10.07
N ASN A 95 3.35 21.69 10.36
CA ASN A 95 3.24 21.11 11.69
C ASN A 95 4.18 19.90 11.83
N ALA A 96 5.15 20.01 12.74
CA ALA A 96 6.08 18.92 13.02
C ALA A 96 5.48 17.74 13.80
N GLU A 97 4.29 17.90 14.38
CA GLU A 97 3.65 16.88 15.24
C GLU A 97 2.54 16.10 14.49
N TYR A 98 2.00 16.65 13.41
CA TYR A 98 0.88 16.10 12.66
C TYR A 98 1.11 16.17 11.16
N ILE A 99 0.81 15.08 10.48
CA ILE A 99 0.85 15.02 9.02
C ILE A 99 -0.45 15.62 8.48
N ASP A 100 -0.33 16.59 7.58
CA ASP A 100 -1.45 17.10 6.79
C ASP A 100 -1.56 16.28 5.49
N TYR A 101 -2.33 15.22 5.53
CA TYR A 101 -2.45 14.29 4.41
C TYR A 101 -3.05 14.93 3.16
N GLU A 102 -3.93 15.92 3.27
CA GLU A 102 -4.45 16.65 2.11
C GLU A 102 -3.33 17.40 1.40
N LYS A 103 -2.50 18.14 2.13
CA LYS A 103 -1.34 18.83 1.57
C LYS A 103 -0.31 17.87 0.99
N ILE A 104 -0.05 16.76 1.69
CA ILE A 104 0.83 15.70 1.17
C ILE A 104 0.32 15.16 -0.15
N TYR A 105 -0.97 14.80 -0.24
CA TYR A 105 -1.57 14.30 -1.46
C TYR A 105 -1.41 15.30 -2.62
N LEU A 106 -1.84 16.54 -2.43
CA LEU A 106 -1.81 17.58 -3.45
C LEU A 106 -0.39 17.94 -3.92
N SER A 107 0.57 17.96 -3.00
CA SER A 107 1.95 18.39 -3.28
C SER A 107 2.81 17.23 -3.80
N ARG A 108 2.73 16.05 -3.18
CA ARG A 108 3.62 14.92 -3.48
C ARG A 108 3.45 14.42 -4.91
N PHE A 109 2.21 14.22 -5.35
CA PHE A 109 1.97 13.76 -6.72
C PHE A 109 2.37 14.81 -7.77
N LYS A 110 2.17 16.10 -7.46
CA LYS A 110 2.62 17.19 -8.34
C LYS A 110 4.14 17.20 -8.53
N VAL A 111 4.90 17.00 -7.46
CA VAL A 111 6.38 16.95 -7.52
C VAL A 111 6.85 15.66 -8.20
N LEU A 112 6.26 14.52 -7.87
CA LEU A 112 6.60 13.25 -8.52
C LEU A 112 6.31 13.25 -10.03
N ARG A 113 5.28 13.99 -10.47
CA ARG A 113 5.01 14.18 -11.91
C ARG A 113 6.18 14.89 -12.61
N LYS A 114 6.73 15.93 -12.02
CA LYS A 114 7.92 16.61 -12.55
C LYS A 114 9.16 15.71 -12.62
N ALA A 115 9.32 14.86 -11.60
CA ALA A 115 10.39 13.86 -11.62
C ALA A 115 10.19 12.85 -12.76
N PHE A 116 8.95 12.42 -12.99
CA PHE A 116 8.60 11.52 -14.08
C PHE A 116 8.89 12.12 -15.47
N GLU A 117 8.59 13.40 -15.67
CA GLU A 117 8.88 14.11 -16.94
C GLU A 117 10.39 14.08 -17.32
N ARG A 118 11.27 13.96 -16.32
CA ARG A 118 12.74 13.90 -16.51
C ARG A 118 13.28 12.48 -16.47
N PHE A 119 12.45 11.54 -16.05
CA PHE A 119 12.87 10.15 -15.95
C PHE A 119 13.07 9.53 -17.32
N ALA A 120 14.21 8.89 -17.53
CA ALA A 120 14.48 8.09 -18.72
C ALA A 120 14.53 6.61 -18.30
N ALA A 121 13.68 5.82 -18.92
CA ALA A 121 13.69 4.37 -18.70
C ALA A 121 15.04 3.78 -19.16
N ASP A 122 15.54 2.84 -18.40
CA ASP A 122 16.75 2.07 -18.66
C ASP A 122 16.50 0.57 -18.48
N ASP A 123 17.51 -0.24 -18.76
CA ASP A 123 17.42 -1.70 -18.65
C ASP A 123 17.01 -2.16 -17.22
N VAL A 124 17.33 -1.37 -16.18
CA VAL A 124 16.97 -1.69 -14.79
C VAL A 124 15.47 -1.47 -14.55
N TYR A 125 14.93 -0.38 -15.12
CA TYR A 125 13.50 -0.12 -15.10
C TYR A 125 12.73 -1.18 -15.89
N ASP A 126 13.21 -1.54 -17.09
CA ASP A 126 12.56 -2.55 -17.92
C ASP A 126 12.55 -3.93 -17.24
N ALA A 127 13.64 -4.30 -16.59
CA ALA A 127 13.71 -5.52 -15.77
C ALA A 127 12.71 -5.46 -14.60
N PHE A 128 12.61 -4.31 -13.89
CA PHE A 128 11.64 -4.13 -12.83
C PHE A 128 10.20 -4.32 -13.32
N VAL A 129 9.83 -3.70 -14.45
CA VAL A 129 8.48 -3.84 -15.02
C VAL A 129 8.20 -5.29 -15.40
N SER A 130 9.16 -5.96 -16.03
CA SER A 130 9.03 -7.36 -16.41
C SER A 130 8.87 -8.30 -15.20
N GLU A 131 9.71 -8.14 -14.17
CA GLU A 131 9.68 -8.97 -12.96
C GLU A 131 8.42 -8.80 -12.11
N ASN A 132 7.79 -7.63 -12.18
CA ASN A 132 6.63 -7.26 -11.38
C ASN A 132 5.33 -7.21 -12.18
N GLY A 133 5.36 -7.55 -13.47
CA GLY A 133 4.20 -7.48 -14.37
C GLY A 133 2.95 -8.19 -13.85
N TYR A 134 3.12 -9.23 -13.03
CA TYR A 134 2.03 -10.02 -12.45
C TYR A 134 1.08 -9.26 -11.50
N TRP A 135 1.47 -8.08 -11.04
CA TRP A 135 0.64 -7.18 -10.24
C TRP A 135 0.69 -5.73 -10.74
N LEU A 136 1.84 -5.31 -11.26
CA LEU A 136 2.12 -3.91 -11.59
C LEU A 136 1.24 -3.41 -12.75
N GLU A 137 0.95 -4.28 -13.72
CA GLU A 137 0.11 -3.93 -14.88
C GLU A 137 -1.34 -3.63 -14.45
N ASP A 138 -1.92 -4.51 -13.63
CA ASP A 138 -3.28 -4.30 -13.12
C ASP A 138 -3.36 -3.14 -12.14
N TYR A 139 -2.35 -2.96 -11.26
CA TYR A 139 -2.30 -1.84 -10.33
C TYR A 139 -2.21 -0.49 -11.05
N ALA A 140 -1.29 -0.36 -12.00
CA ALA A 140 -1.09 0.89 -12.71
C ALA A 140 -2.32 1.26 -13.57
N LEU A 141 -2.93 0.29 -14.24
CA LEU A 141 -4.17 0.48 -14.99
C LEU A 141 -5.33 0.85 -14.06
N TYR A 142 -5.49 0.15 -12.93
CA TYR A 142 -6.52 0.44 -11.93
C TYR A 142 -6.43 1.88 -11.43
N MET A 143 -5.24 2.32 -11.03
CA MET A 143 -5.04 3.67 -10.52
C MET A 143 -5.28 4.74 -11.59
N ALA A 144 -4.80 4.50 -12.82
CA ALA A 144 -5.01 5.42 -13.93
C ALA A 144 -6.51 5.57 -14.29
N ILE A 145 -7.27 4.47 -14.31
CA ILE A 145 -8.73 4.51 -14.53
C ILE A 145 -9.41 5.22 -13.36
N LYS A 146 -9.02 4.91 -12.12
CA LYS A 146 -9.58 5.52 -10.91
C LYS A 146 -9.43 7.04 -10.93
N ASP A 147 -8.25 7.55 -11.27
CA ASP A 147 -7.99 8.98 -11.38
C ASP A 147 -8.83 9.61 -12.50
N ALA A 148 -8.89 8.97 -13.67
CA ALA A 148 -9.67 9.44 -14.82
C ALA A 148 -11.18 9.51 -14.52
N LEU A 149 -11.66 8.69 -13.59
CA LEU A 149 -13.06 8.66 -13.14
C LEU A 149 -13.30 9.45 -11.83
N GLY A 150 -12.34 10.29 -11.41
CA GLY A 150 -12.51 11.18 -10.26
C GLY A 150 -12.43 10.47 -8.90
N GLY A 151 -11.74 9.34 -8.82
CA GLY A 151 -11.48 8.62 -7.57
C GLY A 151 -12.61 7.72 -7.08
N ILE A 152 -13.72 7.58 -7.82
CA ILE A 152 -14.84 6.70 -7.43
C ILE A 152 -14.40 5.23 -7.31
N SER A 153 -15.13 4.47 -6.49
CA SER A 153 -14.88 3.03 -6.33
C SER A 153 -15.04 2.28 -7.67
N TRP A 154 -14.22 1.26 -7.88
CA TRP A 154 -14.30 0.44 -9.10
C TRP A 154 -15.68 -0.23 -9.26
N SER A 155 -16.39 -0.46 -8.17
CA SER A 155 -17.75 -1.02 -8.20
C SER A 155 -18.77 -0.07 -8.84
N GLU A 156 -18.44 1.21 -8.94
CA GLU A 156 -19.26 2.27 -9.57
C GLU A 156 -18.80 2.62 -10.98
N TRP A 157 -17.74 1.95 -11.49
CA TRP A 157 -17.26 2.19 -12.84
C TRP A 157 -18.25 1.70 -13.90
N PRO A 158 -18.17 2.18 -15.14
CA PRO A 158 -18.89 1.61 -16.28
C PRO A 158 -18.74 0.09 -16.32
N ALA A 159 -19.83 -0.61 -16.68
CA ALA A 159 -19.90 -2.07 -16.58
C ALA A 159 -18.72 -2.76 -17.29
N GLU A 160 -18.36 -2.30 -18.48
CA GLU A 160 -17.26 -2.83 -19.30
C GLU A 160 -15.88 -2.72 -18.60
N LEU A 161 -15.67 -1.70 -17.76
CA LEU A 161 -14.45 -1.53 -16.97
C LEU A 161 -14.51 -2.32 -15.66
N LYS A 162 -15.68 -2.29 -15.01
CA LYS A 162 -15.94 -3.07 -13.79
C LYS A 162 -15.77 -4.57 -14.03
N ASP A 163 -16.34 -5.07 -15.12
CA ASP A 163 -16.32 -6.49 -15.49
C ASP A 163 -15.08 -6.87 -16.30
N ARG A 164 -14.14 -5.91 -16.48
CA ARG A 164 -12.84 -6.12 -17.13
C ARG A 164 -12.95 -6.63 -18.58
N GLU A 165 -13.88 -6.08 -19.36
CA GLU A 165 -13.97 -6.41 -20.78
C GLU A 165 -12.67 -6.03 -21.50
N GLU A 166 -12.03 -7.01 -22.16
CA GLU A 166 -10.69 -6.84 -22.74
C GLU A 166 -10.60 -5.67 -23.74
N ALA A 167 -11.65 -5.47 -24.54
CA ALA A 167 -11.71 -4.35 -25.50
C ALA A 167 -11.69 -3.00 -24.79
N ALA A 168 -12.47 -2.83 -23.71
CA ALA A 168 -12.52 -1.61 -22.93
C ALA A 168 -11.20 -1.37 -22.18
N LEU A 169 -10.59 -2.42 -21.62
CA LEU A 169 -9.29 -2.32 -20.97
C LEU A 169 -8.19 -1.94 -21.96
N ASN A 170 -8.18 -2.49 -23.18
CA ASN A 170 -7.18 -2.13 -24.19
C ASN A 170 -7.33 -0.67 -24.62
N GLN A 171 -8.57 -0.20 -24.82
CA GLN A 171 -8.82 1.20 -25.08
C GLN A 171 -8.28 2.09 -23.95
N LYS A 172 -8.53 1.74 -22.69
CA LYS A 172 -7.99 2.51 -21.53
C LYS A 172 -6.48 2.44 -21.42
N ARG A 173 -5.84 1.32 -21.76
CA ARG A 173 -4.37 1.23 -21.83
C ARG A 173 -3.78 2.20 -22.85
N GLU A 174 -4.43 2.39 -23.98
CA GLU A 174 -4.02 3.37 -25.00
C GLU A 174 -4.30 4.81 -24.55
N GLU A 175 -5.51 5.09 -24.08
CA GLU A 175 -5.95 6.43 -23.64
C GLU A 175 -5.13 6.96 -22.44
N LEU A 176 -4.75 6.08 -21.50
CA LEU A 176 -4.13 6.41 -20.23
C LEU A 176 -2.66 5.96 -20.15
N ALA A 177 -2.00 5.76 -21.29
CA ALA A 177 -0.65 5.20 -21.34
C ALA A 177 0.36 6.00 -20.50
N GLU A 178 0.26 7.32 -20.49
CA GLU A 178 1.13 8.22 -19.70
C GLU A 178 0.86 8.07 -18.20
N GLU A 179 -0.40 8.00 -17.78
CA GLU A 179 -0.77 7.81 -16.38
C GLU A 179 -0.33 6.44 -15.87
N ILE A 180 -0.52 5.40 -16.67
CA ILE A 180 -0.03 4.05 -16.36
C ILE A 180 1.50 4.04 -16.19
N ALA A 181 2.22 4.70 -17.08
CA ALA A 181 3.67 4.84 -16.98
C ALA A 181 4.09 5.61 -15.73
N PHE A 182 3.35 6.64 -15.34
CA PHE A 182 3.59 7.40 -14.11
C PHE A 182 3.43 6.53 -12.85
N TYR A 183 2.40 5.71 -12.78
CA TYR A 183 2.23 4.77 -11.65
C TYR A 183 3.33 3.71 -11.61
N LYS A 184 3.76 3.19 -12.76
CA LYS A 184 4.90 2.26 -12.83
C LYS A 184 6.21 2.92 -12.38
N PHE A 185 6.46 4.16 -12.78
CA PHE A 185 7.60 4.96 -12.33
C PHE A 185 7.61 5.12 -10.81
N GLN A 186 6.49 5.50 -10.20
CA GLN A 186 6.39 5.64 -8.75
C GLN A 186 6.78 4.34 -8.03
N GLN A 187 6.28 3.19 -8.51
CA GLN A 187 6.58 1.90 -7.91
C GLN A 187 8.05 1.50 -8.09
N PHE A 188 8.65 1.84 -9.23
CA PHE A 188 10.08 1.64 -9.45
C PHE A 188 10.93 2.45 -8.47
N ILE A 189 10.68 3.74 -8.33
CA ILE A 189 11.42 4.61 -7.39
C ILE A 189 11.22 4.15 -5.95
N PHE A 190 9.98 3.87 -5.55
CA PHE A 190 9.68 3.33 -4.22
C PHE A 190 10.54 2.09 -3.93
N LEU A 191 10.51 1.10 -4.82
CA LEU A 191 11.21 -0.16 -4.57
C LEU A 191 12.73 0.01 -4.60
N LYS A 192 13.26 0.88 -5.47
CA LYS A 192 14.69 1.25 -5.54
C LYS A 192 15.17 1.80 -4.20
N GLN A 193 14.46 2.81 -3.67
CA GLN A 193 14.83 3.46 -2.40
C GLN A 193 14.61 2.52 -1.20
N TRP A 194 13.50 1.77 -1.18
CA TRP A 194 13.25 0.79 -0.12
C TRP A 194 14.32 -0.30 -0.04
N LYS A 195 14.70 -0.87 -1.18
CA LYS A 195 15.78 -1.88 -1.23
C LYS A 195 17.10 -1.33 -0.69
N ALA A 196 17.43 -0.07 -0.99
CA ALA A 196 18.64 0.57 -0.48
C ALA A 196 18.60 0.73 1.05
N LEU A 197 17.49 1.24 1.60
CA LEU A 197 17.32 1.38 3.05
C LEU A 197 17.34 0.03 3.77
N LYS A 198 16.63 -0.98 3.24
CA LYS A 198 16.63 -2.34 3.81
C LYS A 198 18.02 -2.96 3.79
N ALA A 199 18.75 -2.84 2.70
CA ALA A 199 20.12 -3.34 2.60
C ALA A 199 21.02 -2.67 3.65
N TYR A 200 20.94 -1.34 3.80
CA TYR A 200 21.66 -0.62 4.84
C TYR A 200 21.33 -1.12 6.25
N ALA A 201 20.04 -1.29 6.56
CA ALA A 201 19.61 -1.83 7.85
C ALA A 201 20.21 -3.22 8.10
N ASN A 202 20.15 -4.12 7.11
CA ASN A 202 20.68 -5.47 7.20
C ASN A 202 22.22 -5.48 7.38
N GLU A 203 22.96 -4.60 6.69
CA GLU A 203 24.41 -4.44 6.89
C GLU A 203 24.76 -4.00 8.31
N LYS A 204 23.92 -3.18 8.94
CA LYS A 204 24.06 -2.80 10.35
C LYS A 204 23.61 -3.91 11.33
N GLY A 205 23.06 -5.01 10.83
CA GLY A 205 22.53 -6.11 11.62
C GLY A 205 21.13 -5.87 12.16
N ILE A 206 20.42 -4.89 11.63
CA ILE A 206 19.01 -4.61 11.93
C ILE A 206 18.12 -5.31 10.89
N ARG A 207 17.18 -6.14 11.36
CA ARG A 207 16.19 -6.81 10.52
C ARG A 207 14.88 -6.04 10.54
N ILE A 208 14.23 -5.99 9.41
CA ILE A 208 12.93 -5.33 9.26
C ILE A 208 11.80 -6.32 9.54
N ILE A 209 10.92 -5.98 10.48
CA ILE A 209 9.64 -6.66 10.67
C ILE A 209 8.59 -5.82 9.95
N GLY A 210 8.07 -6.36 8.83
CA GLY A 210 6.95 -5.77 8.12
C GLY A 210 5.60 -6.18 8.73
N ASP A 211 4.57 -5.44 8.41
CA ASP A 211 3.20 -5.69 8.81
C ASP A 211 2.30 -5.77 7.58
N ILE A 212 1.39 -6.73 7.56
CA ILE A 212 0.38 -6.84 6.51
C ILE A 212 -0.99 -7.15 7.12
N PRO A 213 -2.07 -6.52 6.65
CA PRO A 213 -3.41 -6.94 7.01
C PRO A 213 -3.74 -8.29 6.36
N ILE A 214 -4.50 -9.16 7.05
CA ILE A 214 -4.99 -10.39 6.43
C ILE A 214 -5.92 -10.04 5.26
N TYR A 215 -6.86 -9.11 5.46
CA TYR A 215 -7.81 -8.69 4.44
C TYR A 215 -7.25 -7.63 3.50
N VAL A 216 -7.91 -7.47 2.36
CA VAL A 216 -7.64 -6.39 1.39
C VAL A 216 -8.79 -5.38 1.43
N ALA A 217 -8.55 -4.15 0.99
CA ALA A 217 -9.62 -3.19 0.81
C ALA A 217 -10.56 -3.62 -0.33
N PHE A 218 -11.87 -3.35 -0.20
CA PHE A 218 -12.80 -3.61 -1.29
C PHE A 218 -12.46 -2.74 -2.51
N ASP A 219 -12.18 -1.47 -2.31
CA ASP A 219 -11.77 -0.58 -3.38
C ASP A 219 -10.25 -0.70 -3.61
N SER A 220 -9.84 -1.76 -4.29
CA SER A 220 -8.44 -2.07 -4.57
C SER A 220 -8.24 -2.76 -5.91
N ALA A 221 -7.04 -2.66 -6.44
CA ALA A 221 -6.63 -3.39 -7.65
C ALA A 221 -6.75 -4.91 -7.47
N ASP A 222 -6.53 -5.41 -6.24
CA ASP A 222 -6.61 -6.85 -5.94
C ASP A 222 -8.01 -7.41 -6.14
N THR A 223 -9.03 -6.72 -5.65
CA THR A 223 -10.43 -7.14 -5.75
C THR A 223 -10.97 -6.94 -7.15
N TRP A 224 -10.59 -5.85 -7.82
CA TRP A 224 -10.97 -5.58 -9.20
C TRP A 224 -10.34 -6.58 -10.18
N ALA A 225 -9.05 -6.86 -10.02
CA ALA A 225 -8.34 -7.78 -10.91
C ALA A 225 -8.68 -9.25 -10.65
N ASN A 226 -9.04 -9.60 -9.41
CA ASN A 226 -9.23 -11.01 -9.01
C ASN A 226 -10.50 -11.22 -8.17
N PRO A 227 -11.70 -10.81 -8.64
CA PRO A 227 -12.94 -10.91 -7.85
C PRO A 227 -13.28 -12.35 -7.43
N VAL A 228 -12.84 -13.34 -8.19
CA VAL A 228 -13.03 -14.77 -7.90
C VAL A 228 -12.41 -15.22 -6.56
N LEU A 229 -11.45 -14.48 -6.03
CA LEU A 229 -10.80 -14.76 -4.75
C LEU A 229 -11.69 -14.45 -3.53
N PHE A 230 -12.76 -13.71 -3.73
CA PHE A 230 -13.59 -13.14 -2.66
C PHE A 230 -15.03 -13.66 -2.71
N GLN A 231 -15.74 -13.50 -1.60
CA GLN A 231 -17.16 -13.88 -1.48
C GLN A 231 -18.05 -12.77 -2.04
N PHE A 232 -18.00 -12.60 -3.37
CA PHE A 232 -18.81 -11.65 -4.11
C PHE A 232 -20.07 -12.30 -4.68
N ASP A 233 -21.10 -11.49 -4.92
CA ASP A 233 -22.29 -11.85 -5.70
C ASP A 233 -22.04 -11.72 -7.22
N GLU A 234 -23.11 -11.82 -8.01
CA GLU A 234 -23.05 -11.74 -9.48
C GLU A 234 -22.70 -10.32 -10.00
N ASP A 235 -22.92 -9.29 -9.17
CA ASP A 235 -22.62 -7.88 -9.46
C ASP A 235 -21.25 -7.46 -8.89
N ASN A 236 -20.44 -8.42 -8.45
CA ASN A 236 -19.15 -8.19 -7.80
C ASN A 236 -19.25 -7.40 -6.48
N GLN A 237 -20.40 -7.47 -5.77
CA GLN A 237 -20.56 -6.86 -4.46
C GLN A 237 -20.28 -7.88 -3.35
N PRO A 238 -19.68 -7.47 -2.23
CA PRO A 238 -19.46 -8.35 -1.09
C PRO A 238 -20.79 -8.91 -0.55
N LYS A 239 -20.88 -10.23 -0.38
CA LYS A 239 -22.04 -10.87 0.31
C LYS A 239 -21.98 -10.63 1.80
N ALA A 240 -20.78 -10.58 2.34
CA ALA A 240 -20.48 -10.28 3.73
C ALA A 240 -19.09 -9.63 3.81
N VAL A 241 -18.84 -8.90 4.88
CA VAL A 241 -17.61 -8.22 5.14
C VAL A 241 -17.00 -8.63 6.49
N ALA A 242 -15.70 -8.39 6.62
CA ALA A 242 -14.97 -8.67 7.84
C ALA A 242 -15.31 -7.65 8.95
N GLY A 243 -15.18 -8.08 10.18
CA GLY A 243 -15.30 -7.27 11.38
C GLY A 243 -14.82 -8.02 12.60
N CYS A 244 -15.13 -7.47 13.77
CA CYS A 244 -14.84 -8.06 15.06
C CYS A 244 -16.10 -8.02 15.94
N PRO A 245 -16.45 -9.11 16.64
CA PRO A 245 -17.53 -9.07 17.60
C PRO A 245 -17.20 -8.16 18.79
N PRO A 246 -18.20 -7.77 19.60
CA PRO A 246 -17.96 -7.06 20.85
C PRO A 246 -16.90 -7.74 21.72
N ASP A 247 -15.92 -6.95 22.18
CA ASP A 247 -14.83 -7.41 23.05
C ASP A 247 -14.47 -6.37 24.12
N ALA A 248 -13.32 -6.56 24.79
CA ALA A 248 -12.84 -5.64 25.83
C ALA A 248 -12.39 -4.28 25.27
N PHE A 249 -12.10 -4.17 23.97
CA PHE A 249 -11.66 -2.93 23.33
C PHE A 249 -12.80 -2.18 22.64
N SER A 250 -13.86 -2.89 22.22
CA SER A 250 -15.04 -2.31 21.58
C SER A 250 -16.32 -3.00 22.06
N ALA A 251 -17.11 -2.31 22.86
CA ALA A 251 -18.36 -2.83 23.42
C ALA A 251 -19.41 -3.18 22.35
N THR A 252 -19.34 -2.56 21.16
CA THR A 252 -20.25 -2.77 20.03
C THR A 252 -19.68 -3.65 18.92
N GLY A 253 -18.38 -4.02 19.03
CA GLY A 253 -17.63 -4.67 17.97
C GLY A 253 -17.13 -3.66 16.93
N GLN A 254 -16.55 -4.17 15.84
CA GLN A 254 -16.02 -3.35 14.77
C GLN A 254 -16.48 -3.85 13.41
N LEU A 255 -16.83 -2.93 12.52
CA LEU A 255 -17.11 -3.19 11.11
C LEU A 255 -15.92 -2.70 10.28
N TRP A 256 -15.11 -3.64 9.74
CA TRP A 256 -13.93 -3.25 8.96
C TRP A 256 -14.23 -3.03 7.48
N GLY A 257 -15.30 -3.65 6.97
CA GLY A 257 -15.75 -3.47 5.59
C GLY A 257 -14.95 -4.23 4.52
N ASN A 258 -13.89 -4.93 4.90
CA ASN A 258 -13.07 -5.70 3.97
C ASN A 258 -13.82 -6.92 3.45
N PRO A 259 -13.73 -7.28 2.17
CA PRO A 259 -14.34 -8.50 1.63
C PRO A 259 -13.70 -9.76 2.22
N LEU A 260 -14.50 -10.79 2.36
CA LEU A 260 -14.05 -12.10 2.85
C LEU A 260 -13.52 -12.96 1.71
N TYR A 261 -12.48 -13.75 1.99
CA TYR A 261 -11.92 -14.68 1.02
C TYR A 261 -12.83 -15.87 0.74
N LYS A 262 -12.85 -16.30 -0.52
CA LYS A 262 -13.50 -17.54 -0.97
C LYS A 262 -12.54 -18.71 -0.78
N TRP A 263 -12.39 -19.19 0.45
CA TRP A 263 -11.37 -20.17 0.84
C TRP A 263 -11.43 -21.48 0.06
N ASP A 264 -12.62 -21.95 -0.38
CA ASP A 264 -12.75 -23.14 -1.22
C ASP A 264 -12.06 -22.93 -2.57
N TYR A 265 -12.17 -21.72 -3.17
CA TYR A 265 -11.45 -21.39 -4.38
C TYR A 265 -9.94 -21.33 -4.16
N HIS A 266 -9.49 -20.66 -3.10
CA HIS A 266 -8.07 -20.64 -2.75
C HIS A 266 -7.50 -22.05 -2.57
N LYS A 267 -8.23 -22.91 -1.88
CA LYS A 267 -7.83 -24.32 -1.71
C LYS A 267 -7.75 -25.05 -3.05
N SER A 268 -8.71 -24.85 -3.94
CA SER A 268 -8.74 -25.50 -5.25
C SER A 268 -7.57 -25.11 -6.16
N THR A 269 -7.03 -23.90 -5.97
CA THR A 269 -5.85 -23.38 -6.70
C THR A 269 -4.53 -23.58 -5.93
N GLY A 270 -4.53 -24.36 -4.85
CA GLY A 270 -3.35 -24.58 -4.02
C GLY A 270 -2.88 -23.30 -3.32
N TYR A 271 -3.79 -22.37 -3.02
CA TYR A 271 -3.49 -21.08 -2.41
C TYR A 271 -2.54 -20.19 -3.23
N ALA A 272 -2.52 -20.31 -4.55
CA ALA A 272 -1.54 -19.68 -5.43
C ALA A 272 -1.41 -18.16 -5.19
N TRP A 273 -2.54 -17.43 -5.05
CA TRP A 273 -2.51 -16.00 -4.79
C TRP A 273 -1.87 -15.65 -3.43
N TRP A 274 -2.17 -16.42 -2.38
CA TRP A 274 -1.56 -16.23 -1.07
C TRP A 274 -0.06 -16.52 -1.07
N LEU A 275 0.36 -17.57 -1.80
CA LEU A 275 1.79 -17.88 -1.95
C LEU A 275 2.51 -16.77 -2.70
N LEU A 276 1.88 -16.21 -3.73
CA LEU A 276 2.43 -15.08 -4.49
C LEU A 276 2.54 -13.82 -3.60
N ARG A 277 1.49 -13.50 -2.84
CA ARG A 277 1.48 -12.39 -1.88
C ARG A 277 2.60 -12.54 -0.84
N LEU A 278 2.73 -13.70 -0.23
CA LEU A 278 3.79 -13.95 0.76
C LEU A 278 5.18 -13.91 0.13
N ALA A 279 5.37 -14.48 -1.07
CA ALA A 279 6.64 -14.40 -1.78
C ALA A 279 7.03 -12.94 -2.08
N HIS A 280 6.07 -12.09 -2.45
CA HIS A 280 6.30 -10.65 -2.64
C HIS A 280 6.69 -9.96 -1.31
N VAL A 281 5.93 -10.22 -0.26
CA VAL A 281 6.16 -9.63 1.06
C VAL A 281 7.54 -9.98 1.61
N PHE A 282 8.03 -11.20 1.41
CA PHE A 282 9.38 -11.60 1.82
C PHE A 282 10.53 -11.01 0.96
N LYS A 283 10.22 -10.41 -0.20
CA LYS A 283 11.18 -9.54 -0.89
C LYS A 283 11.34 -8.19 -0.16
N LEU A 284 10.25 -7.70 0.44
CA LEU A 284 10.24 -6.41 1.15
C LEU A 284 10.79 -6.50 2.57
N TYR A 285 10.52 -7.57 3.32
CA TYR A 285 10.80 -7.67 4.74
C TYR A 285 11.64 -8.91 5.08
N ASP A 286 12.29 -8.89 6.24
CA ASP A 286 13.04 -10.04 6.79
C ASP A 286 12.14 -10.94 7.64
N THR A 287 11.14 -10.36 8.25
CA THR A 287 10.11 -11.02 9.06
C THR A 287 8.78 -10.32 8.79
N VAL A 288 7.69 -11.06 8.85
CA VAL A 288 6.35 -10.54 8.59
C VAL A 288 5.44 -10.80 9.77
N ARG A 289 4.78 -9.75 10.26
CA ARG A 289 3.60 -9.85 11.10
C ARG A 289 2.37 -9.83 10.20
N ILE A 290 1.48 -10.79 10.38
CA ILE A 290 0.16 -10.77 9.73
C ILE A 290 -0.85 -10.32 10.79
N ASP A 291 -1.43 -9.15 10.56
CA ASP A 291 -2.49 -8.64 11.44
C ASP A 291 -3.74 -9.50 11.34
N HIS A 292 -4.41 -9.70 12.47
CA HIS A 292 -5.58 -10.57 12.60
C HIS A 292 -5.35 -12.01 12.07
N PHE A 293 -4.18 -12.62 12.36
CA PHE A 293 -3.81 -13.97 11.92
C PHE A 293 -4.88 -15.03 12.23
N ARG A 294 -5.66 -14.84 13.30
CA ARG A 294 -6.79 -15.70 13.65
C ARG A 294 -7.79 -15.87 12.49
N GLY A 295 -7.92 -14.87 11.62
CA GLY A 295 -8.82 -14.92 10.48
C GLY A 295 -8.50 -16.01 9.44
N PHE A 296 -7.37 -16.72 9.57
CA PHE A 296 -7.10 -17.93 8.79
C PHE A 296 -7.80 -19.17 9.33
N ASP A 297 -8.20 -19.17 10.60
CA ASP A 297 -8.91 -20.26 11.26
C ASP A 297 -10.40 -19.89 11.39
N GLU A 298 -10.71 -18.82 12.11
CA GLU A 298 -12.06 -18.31 12.33
C GLU A 298 -12.10 -16.79 12.11
N TYR A 299 -13.16 -16.31 11.50
CA TYR A 299 -13.38 -14.87 11.29
C TYR A 299 -14.82 -14.47 11.53
N TYR A 300 -15.02 -13.22 11.91
CA TYR A 300 -16.35 -12.66 12.10
C TYR A 300 -16.89 -12.14 10.77
N SER A 301 -17.98 -12.74 10.30
CA SER A 301 -18.62 -12.43 9.03
C SER A 301 -19.89 -11.61 9.28
N ILE A 302 -19.94 -10.40 8.74
CA ILE A 302 -21.09 -9.51 8.85
C ILE A 302 -21.76 -9.45 7.49
N PRO A 303 -23.00 -10.00 7.33
CA PRO A 303 -23.75 -9.88 6.09
C PRO A 303 -23.96 -8.41 5.71
N VAL A 304 -23.79 -8.07 4.42
CA VAL A 304 -23.92 -6.67 3.96
C VAL A 304 -25.30 -6.09 4.25
N SER A 305 -26.35 -6.91 4.26
CA SER A 305 -27.70 -6.49 4.65
C SER A 305 -27.80 -5.91 6.07
N TYR A 306 -26.81 -6.15 6.92
CA TYR A 306 -26.76 -5.62 8.30
C TYR A 306 -25.77 -4.46 8.48
N THR A 307 -24.97 -4.13 7.48
CA THR A 307 -23.91 -3.10 7.61
C THR A 307 -24.48 -1.71 7.85
N HIS A 308 -25.64 -1.39 7.26
CA HIS A 308 -26.31 -0.10 7.46
C HIS A 308 -26.79 0.14 8.92
N LEU A 309 -26.98 -0.91 9.70
CA LEU A 309 -27.37 -0.80 11.11
C LEU A 309 -26.20 -0.44 12.03
N ARG A 310 -24.97 -0.57 11.54
CA ARG A 310 -23.70 -0.34 12.27
C ARG A 310 -22.84 0.79 11.70
N ALA A 311 -23.21 1.35 10.54
CA ALA A 311 -22.44 2.41 9.89
C ALA A 311 -22.28 3.67 10.77
N HIS A 312 -23.25 3.97 11.63
CA HIS A 312 -23.16 5.10 12.57
C HIS A 312 -22.27 4.84 13.79
N GLU A 313 -21.88 3.59 14.05
CA GLU A 313 -21.02 3.24 15.18
C GLU A 313 -19.53 3.26 14.81
N THR A 314 -19.20 3.22 13.53
CA THR A 314 -17.81 3.21 13.04
C THR A 314 -17.20 4.60 12.86
N GLU A 315 -18.02 5.66 12.72
CA GLU A 315 -17.55 7.04 12.61
C GLU A 315 -17.02 7.64 13.92
N LEU A 316 -17.27 6.98 15.05
CA LEU A 316 -16.87 7.44 16.38
C LEU A 316 -15.49 6.93 16.85
N HIS A 317 -14.76 6.17 16.01
CA HIS A 317 -13.48 5.53 16.38
C HIS A 317 -12.37 5.73 15.36
N LEU A 318 -12.39 6.85 14.62
CA LEU A 318 -11.26 7.35 13.86
C LEU A 318 -10.47 8.37 14.64
#